data_199d29419ee04a0d5cd51471bad24e2a
#
_entry.id   199d29419ee04a0d5cd51471bad24e2a
#
_cell.length_a   1.000
_cell.length_b   1.000
_cell.length_c   1.000
_cell.angle_alpha   90.00
_cell.angle_beta   90.00
_cell.angle_gamma   90.00
#
_symmetry.space_group_name_H-M   'P 1'
#
loop_
_entity.id
_entity.type
_entity.pdbx_description
1 polymer ?
#
loop_
_entity_poly.entity_id
_entity_poly.type
_entity_poly.pdbx_seq_one_letter_code
_entity_poly.pdbx_strand_id
1 'polypeptide(L)'
;MNIFEQTICDWTAKVLNNIDDSRTWDTSSFNELVEKPPNPDMGDYALPCFSFAKSLRRPPFQIAVELAEQLQSYISPETPLISIQAKDSYLNFTVSAAVMAEVVLPDVFCGKYFTEPSNISRERVMIEFSQPNTHKGFHVGHMRNVALGDSLCRIFCYNGYDVVGANYIGDVGAHIAKCLWFYSNYNTETPPEKFRGEWLGELYTHAVKKLDEAEGQEKIKFQKEISQIQQKLEAKDEQFIQEWEKTREWSLLDFQEIYEWLDVSFDHIFYESEVDEEGRQIVIEGEKKGIFQYSEGAIGIDLEEEELGFFMLLKSDGNTLYSTKDLALAQHKFDQFGVKRSIYVVGAEQTLHFKQVFATLKRMGYEQVDKCFHLPYALVILSEGKMSSRAGNVILFSQLRKEIIESIQSNHLGEHRQEWSKKELEETAQKIAVAAIKYGMLNQDSNKQIVFSMDDWLVSEGDTGTYLVYAYVRIRSICRQISREVVADVDFSLLAHPNEKKLLRQMLDFNRTVFKSGEQYRPSLLARMLYEFSKDFSRAYNTCSVKHAETEMLQAARLLLFHCVAETLLQGLHLIGISPPERM
;
A
#
# COMPACT_ATOMS: atom_id res chain seq x y z
N MET A 1 22.18 -4.41 -2.19
CA MET A 1 23.16 -4.30 -1.08
C MET A 1 23.70 -2.88 -1.04
N ASN A 2 23.86 -2.31 0.16
CA ASN A 2 24.58 -1.05 0.33
C ASN A 2 26.11 -1.31 0.32
N ILE A 3 26.90 -0.22 0.30
CA ILE A 3 28.38 -0.33 0.22
C ILE A 3 29.00 -1.13 1.37
N PHE A 4 28.41 -1.09 2.57
CA PHE A 4 28.90 -1.82 3.75
C PHE A 4 28.62 -3.31 3.62
N GLU A 5 27.42 -3.69 3.20
CA GLU A 5 27.06 -5.08 2.92
C GLU A 5 27.95 -5.66 1.81
N GLN A 6 28.18 -4.88 0.76
CA GLN A 6 29.08 -5.26 -0.33
C GLN A 6 30.51 -5.52 0.21
N THR A 7 31.04 -4.61 1.01
CA THR A 7 32.38 -4.74 1.62
C THR A 7 32.47 -5.99 2.49
N ILE A 8 31.44 -6.25 3.33
CA ILE A 8 31.37 -7.45 4.17
C ILE A 8 31.42 -8.72 3.32
N CYS A 9 30.61 -8.77 2.27
CA CYS A 9 30.52 -9.92 1.36
C CYS A 9 31.85 -10.15 0.62
N ASP A 10 32.44 -9.09 0.06
CA ASP A 10 33.68 -9.16 -0.71
C ASP A 10 34.87 -9.63 0.17
N TRP A 11 35.00 -9.08 1.37
CA TRP A 11 36.05 -9.48 2.29
C TRP A 11 35.88 -10.92 2.78
N THR A 12 34.63 -11.29 3.11
CA THR A 12 34.33 -12.67 3.52
C THR A 12 34.59 -13.66 2.40
N ALA A 13 34.21 -13.32 1.17
CA ALA A 13 34.50 -14.15 -0.01
C ALA A 13 36.01 -14.37 -0.19
N LYS A 14 36.82 -13.30 -0.11
CA LYS A 14 38.28 -13.39 -0.22
C LYS A 14 38.88 -14.31 0.82
N VAL A 15 38.45 -14.18 2.08
CA VAL A 15 38.96 -15.03 3.17
C VAL A 15 38.52 -16.49 2.98
N LEU A 16 37.26 -16.73 2.64
CA LEU A 16 36.76 -18.09 2.41
C LEU A 16 37.44 -18.78 1.23
N ASN A 17 37.75 -18.09 0.15
CA ASN A 17 38.50 -18.65 -1.00
C ASN A 17 39.94 -19.02 -0.65
N ASN A 18 40.50 -18.47 0.45
CA ASN A 18 41.83 -18.86 0.93
C ASN A 18 41.80 -20.11 1.83
N ILE A 19 40.66 -20.45 2.42
CA ILE A 19 40.52 -21.56 3.40
C ILE A 19 39.65 -22.71 2.89
N ASP A 20 38.95 -22.55 1.78
CA ASP A 20 38.05 -23.54 1.18
C ASP A 20 38.27 -23.68 -0.31
N ASP A 21 39.04 -24.68 -0.71
CA ASP A 21 39.29 -25.03 -2.12
C ASP A 21 38.14 -25.84 -2.76
N SER A 22 37.12 -26.20 -1.99
CA SER A 22 36.02 -27.07 -2.45
C SER A 22 35.04 -26.38 -3.39
N ARG A 23 34.96 -25.04 -3.35
CA ARG A 23 34.14 -24.19 -4.22
C ARG A 23 34.67 -22.76 -4.26
N THR A 24 34.25 -22.01 -5.26
CA THR A 24 34.50 -20.56 -5.35
C THR A 24 33.39 -19.81 -4.62
N TRP A 25 33.79 -18.91 -3.75
CA TRP A 25 32.92 -17.97 -3.05
C TRP A 25 32.97 -16.62 -3.75
N ASP A 26 31.82 -16.06 -4.07
CA ASP A 26 31.66 -14.72 -4.60
C ASP A 26 30.64 -13.93 -3.79
N THR A 27 30.45 -12.66 -4.09
CA THR A 27 29.50 -11.78 -3.41
C THR A 27 28.07 -12.33 -3.44
N SER A 28 27.68 -13.00 -4.52
CA SER A 28 26.35 -13.57 -4.67
C SER A 28 26.07 -14.70 -3.68
N SER A 29 27.13 -15.36 -3.21
CA SER A 29 27.04 -16.43 -2.19
C SER A 29 26.53 -15.95 -0.83
N PHE A 30 26.51 -14.63 -0.62
CA PHE A 30 26.12 -13.99 0.64
C PHE A 30 24.83 -13.15 0.51
N ASN A 31 24.21 -13.17 -0.68
CA ASN A 31 22.94 -12.49 -0.89
C ASN A 31 21.95 -12.93 0.20
N GLU A 32 21.34 -11.93 0.86
CA GLU A 32 20.37 -12.14 1.95
C GLU A 32 20.93 -12.74 3.26
N LEU A 33 22.20 -13.11 3.34
CA LEU A 33 22.79 -13.63 4.57
C LEU A 33 23.19 -12.52 5.54
N VAL A 34 23.59 -11.34 5.04
CA VAL A 34 23.92 -10.20 5.90
C VAL A 34 22.64 -9.64 6.48
N GLU A 35 22.56 -9.70 7.82
CA GLU A 35 21.40 -9.28 8.59
C GLU A 35 21.76 -8.26 9.67
N LYS A 36 20.75 -7.72 10.35
CA LYS A 36 20.95 -6.85 11.50
C LYS A 36 21.01 -7.67 12.77
N PRO A 37 22.00 -7.43 13.64
CA PRO A 37 21.98 -8.07 14.94
C PRO A 37 20.78 -7.59 15.77
N PRO A 38 20.20 -8.46 16.61
CA PRO A 38 19.02 -8.12 17.42
C PRO A 38 19.30 -7.04 18.48
N ASN A 39 20.56 -6.91 18.91
CA ASN A 39 21.01 -5.90 19.86
C ASN A 39 22.02 -4.96 19.17
N PRO A 40 21.83 -3.63 19.19
CA PRO A 40 22.77 -2.64 18.65
C PRO A 40 24.18 -2.73 19.22
N ASP A 41 24.34 -3.19 20.45
CA ASP A 41 25.64 -3.40 21.08
C ASP A 41 26.49 -4.50 20.43
N MET A 42 25.85 -5.32 19.59
CA MET A 42 26.54 -6.39 18.84
C MET A 42 27.10 -5.90 17.50
N GLY A 43 26.92 -4.63 17.15
CA GLY A 43 27.37 -4.04 15.89
C GLY A 43 26.22 -3.60 14.97
N ASP A 44 26.57 -3.25 13.73
CA ASP A 44 25.63 -2.72 12.75
C ASP A 44 25.13 -3.80 11.79
N TYR A 45 25.97 -4.79 11.48
CA TYR A 45 25.65 -5.91 10.59
C TYR A 45 26.10 -7.22 11.24
N ALA A 46 25.41 -8.32 10.91
CA ALA A 46 25.75 -9.66 11.33
C ALA A 46 25.73 -10.62 10.13
N LEU A 47 26.69 -11.55 10.09
CA LEU A 47 26.74 -12.61 9.09
C LEU A 47 26.72 -13.97 9.80
N PRO A 48 25.69 -14.81 9.60
CA PRO A 48 25.58 -16.11 10.23
C PRO A 48 26.57 -17.12 9.61
N CYS A 49 27.41 -17.73 10.41
CA CYS A 49 28.41 -18.70 9.94
C CYS A 49 27.86 -20.13 9.80
N PHE A 50 26.57 -20.35 10.08
CA PHE A 50 25.91 -21.65 9.86
C PHE A 50 25.95 -22.08 8.40
N SER A 51 25.82 -21.10 7.47
CA SER A 51 25.85 -21.32 6.02
C SER A 51 27.15 -21.93 5.53
N PHE A 52 28.25 -21.77 6.26
CA PHE A 52 29.58 -22.24 5.88
C PHE A 52 29.94 -23.59 6.51
N ALA A 53 29.23 -24.00 7.57
CA ALA A 53 29.53 -25.17 8.37
C ALA A 53 29.61 -26.47 7.56
N LYS A 54 28.71 -26.67 6.61
CA LYS A 54 28.65 -27.87 5.75
C LYS A 54 29.83 -27.93 4.77
N SER A 55 30.19 -26.80 4.17
CA SER A 55 31.30 -26.70 3.20
C SER A 55 32.65 -26.89 3.90
N LEU A 56 32.87 -26.12 4.96
CA LEU A 56 34.13 -26.17 5.73
C LEU A 56 34.25 -27.38 6.68
N ARG A 57 33.17 -28.15 6.87
CA ARG A 57 33.10 -29.30 7.79
C ARG A 57 33.58 -28.96 9.21
N ARG A 58 33.19 -27.78 9.69
CA ARG A 58 33.59 -27.22 11.00
C ARG A 58 32.39 -26.65 11.76
N PRO A 59 32.44 -26.58 13.09
CA PRO A 59 31.39 -25.93 13.89
C PRO A 59 31.29 -24.42 13.54
N PRO A 60 30.06 -23.86 13.39
CA PRO A 60 29.86 -22.46 13.01
C PRO A 60 30.59 -21.45 13.90
N PHE A 61 30.67 -21.69 15.22
CA PHE A 61 31.36 -20.78 16.14
C PHE A 61 32.87 -20.73 15.90
N GLN A 62 33.51 -21.85 15.52
CA GLN A 62 34.93 -21.88 15.19
C GLN A 62 35.22 -21.14 13.90
N ILE A 63 34.31 -21.28 12.92
CA ILE A 63 34.37 -20.54 11.65
C ILE A 63 34.24 -19.04 11.92
N ALA A 64 33.31 -18.62 12.78
CA ALA A 64 33.16 -17.22 13.16
C ALA A 64 34.42 -16.62 13.78
N VAL A 65 35.07 -17.35 14.71
CA VAL A 65 36.31 -16.89 15.36
C VAL A 65 37.43 -16.75 14.32
N GLU A 66 37.67 -17.78 13.51
CA GLU A 66 38.73 -17.76 12.50
C GLU A 66 38.54 -16.66 11.46
N LEU A 67 37.29 -16.51 10.95
CA LEU A 67 36.99 -15.45 9.99
C LEU A 67 37.14 -14.06 10.63
N ALA A 68 36.75 -13.88 11.90
CA ALA A 68 36.93 -12.61 12.59
C ALA A 68 38.41 -12.24 12.71
N GLU A 69 39.29 -13.20 13.08
CA GLU A 69 40.74 -12.98 13.20
C GLU A 69 41.35 -12.60 11.84
N GLN A 70 40.98 -13.31 10.77
CA GLN A 70 41.54 -13.02 9.44
C GLN A 70 41.00 -11.69 8.87
N LEU A 71 39.71 -11.44 9.00
CA LEU A 71 39.07 -10.21 8.52
C LEU A 71 39.52 -8.95 9.28
N GLN A 72 39.95 -9.09 10.55
CA GLN A 72 40.45 -7.97 11.33
C GLN A 72 41.68 -7.32 10.67
N SER A 73 42.48 -8.08 9.91
CA SER A 73 43.64 -7.56 9.18
C SER A 73 43.28 -6.64 8.01
N TYR A 74 42.01 -6.65 7.55
CA TYR A 74 41.51 -5.77 6.48
C TYR A 74 41.08 -4.39 7.01
N ILE A 75 40.95 -4.23 8.33
CA ILE A 75 40.55 -2.95 8.93
C ILE A 75 41.75 -1.99 8.94
N SER A 76 41.53 -0.81 8.37
CA SER A 76 42.44 0.33 8.41
C SER A 76 41.60 1.63 8.59
N PRO A 77 42.24 2.76 8.90
CA PRO A 77 41.57 4.05 9.00
C PRO A 77 40.79 4.46 7.75
N GLU A 78 41.13 3.90 6.58
CA GLU A 78 40.53 4.21 5.27
C GLU A 78 39.35 3.28 4.96
N THR A 79 39.09 2.27 5.78
CA THR A 79 38.01 1.31 5.54
C THR A 79 36.73 1.71 6.28
N PRO A 80 35.55 1.33 5.72
CA PRO A 80 34.27 1.72 6.32
C PRO A 80 33.96 0.98 7.62
N LEU A 81 34.60 -0.17 7.87
CA LEU A 81 34.40 -0.99 9.06
C LEU A 81 35.44 -0.66 10.14
N ILE A 82 35.00 -0.50 11.38
CA ILE A 82 35.86 -0.15 12.52
C ILE A 82 36.11 -1.32 13.48
N SER A 83 35.24 -2.35 13.46
CA SER A 83 35.50 -3.58 14.21
C SER A 83 34.77 -4.77 13.63
N ILE A 84 35.35 -5.96 13.80
CA ILE A 84 34.75 -7.25 13.43
C ILE A 84 34.93 -8.16 14.65
N GLN A 85 33.82 -8.74 15.13
CA GLN A 85 33.80 -9.59 16.30
C GLN A 85 33.01 -10.86 16.06
N ALA A 86 33.57 -11.99 16.49
CA ALA A 86 32.81 -13.22 16.55
C ALA A 86 32.02 -13.25 17.87
N LYS A 87 30.70 -13.53 17.77
CA LYS A 87 29.87 -13.80 18.93
C LYS A 87 28.99 -15.00 18.62
N ASP A 88 29.15 -16.05 19.41
CA ASP A 88 28.51 -17.35 19.13
C ASP A 88 28.88 -17.84 17.71
N SER A 89 27.91 -18.00 16.86
CA SER A 89 28.07 -18.45 15.46
C SER A 89 27.88 -17.33 14.44
N TYR A 90 28.08 -16.05 14.86
CA TYR A 90 27.92 -14.87 14.01
C TYR A 90 29.19 -14.04 13.94
N LEU A 91 29.45 -13.47 12.78
CA LEU A 91 30.36 -12.36 12.60
C LEU A 91 29.58 -11.06 12.73
N ASN A 92 29.98 -10.20 13.64
CA ASN A 92 29.35 -8.90 13.86
C ASN A 92 30.32 -7.80 13.41
N PHE A 93 29.79 -6.87 12.62
CA PHE A 93 30.54 -5.78 12.00
C PHE A 93 30.04 -4.44 12.52
N THR A 94 30.96 -3.58 12.90
CA THR A 94 30.65 -2.20 13.31
C THR A 94 31.17 -1.23 12.26
N VAL A 95 30.32 -0.29 11.85
CA VAL A 95 30.61 0.75 10.86
C VAL A 95 30.86 2.08 11.57
N SER A 96 31.73 2.93 11.02
CA SER A 96 31.93 4.29 11.48
C SER A 96 30.69 5.16 11.22
N ALA A 97 30.24 5.92 12.23
CA ALA A 97 29.15 6.87 12.05
C ALA A 97 29.52 7.97 11.03
N ALA A 98 30.78 8.42 11.05
CA ALA A 98 31.29 9.41 10.08
C ALA A 98 31.19 8.89 8.64
N VAL A 99 31.60 7.62 8.39
CA VAL A 99 31.51 7.02 7.06
C VAL A 99 30.05 6.78 6.65
N MET A 100 29.17 6.39 7.58
CA MET A 100 27.73 6.33 7.29
C MET A 100 27.19 7.68 6.83
N ALA A 101 27.56 8.76 7.54
CA ALA A 101 27.14 10.11 7.22
C ALA A 101 27.69 10.58 5.86
N GLU A 102 28.97 10.34 5.59
CA GLU A 102 29.61 10.66 4.31
C GLU A 102 28.95 9.96 3.12
N VAL A 103 28.52 8.70 3.30
CA VAL A 103 27.85 7.93 2.25
C VAL A 103 26.42 8.38 2.00
N VAL A 104 25.66 8.73 3.06
CA VAL A 104 24.21 8.91 2.89
C VAL A 104 23.77 10.38 2.83
N LEU A 105 24.38 11.27 3.65
CA LEU A 105 23.87 12.63 3.76
C LEU A 105 24.00 13.46 2.48
N PRO A 106 25.13 13.45 1.74
CA PRO A 106 25.25 14.19 0.51
C PRO A 106 24.25 13.74 -0.56
N ASP A 107 24.05 12.43 -0.72
CA ASP A 107 23.14 11.87 -1.70
C ASP A 107 21.66 12.15 -1.34
N VAL A 108 21.29 12.11 -0.06
CA VAL A 108 19.96 12.52 0.41
C VAL A 108 19.76 14.02 0.20
N PHE A 109 20.74 14.84 0.57
CA PHE A 109 20.67 16.31 0.45
C PHE A 109 20.46 16.79 -0.97
N CYS A 110 21.14 16.17 -1.95
CA CYS A 110 20.96 16.52 -3.38
C CYS A 110 19.82 15.74 -4.07
N GLY A 111 19.08 14.90 -3.34
CA GLY A 111 17.97 14.10 -3.87
C GLY A 111 18.40 12.86 -4.66
N LYS A 112 19.69 12.64 -4.91
CA LYS A 112 20.20 11.51 -5.68
C LYS A 112 19.90 10.17 -5.01
N TYR A 113 19.83 10.14 -3.69
CA TYR A 113 19.53 8.95 -2.91
C TYR A 113 18.16 8.32 -3.23
N PHE A 114 17.20 9.15 -3.68
CA PHE A 114 15.83 8.76 -3.98
C PHE A 114 15.56 8.58 -5.48
N THR A 115 16.58 8.64 -6.31
CA THR A 115 16.44 8.44 -7.74
C THR A 115 16.46 6.95 -8.10
N GLU A 116 15.67 6.57 -9.11
CA GLU A 116 15.64 5.21 -9.62
C GLU A 116 17.05 4.72 -10.05
N PRO A 117 17.40 3.47 -9.78
CA PRO A 117 18.59 2.87 -10.35
C PRO A 117 18.50 2.88 -11.88
N SER A 118 19.49 3.45 -12.55
CA SER A 118 19.51 3.70 -13.99
C SER A 118 19.49 2.44 -14.91
N ASN A 119 19.53 1.22 -14.34
CA ASN A 119 19.70 -0.05 -15.07
C ASN A 119 18.55 -1.06 -14.87
N ILE A 120 17.38 -0.65 -14.37
CA ILE A 120 16.25 -1.57 -14.17
C ILE A 120 15.43 -1.65 -15.46
N SER A 121 15.15 -2.88 -15.91
CA SER A 121 14.13 -3.15 -16.92
C SER A 121 12.77 -2.69 -16.38
N ARG A 122 12.17 -1.67 -17.01
CA ARG A 122 10.85 -1.16 -16.62
C ARG A 122 9.78 -2.16 -17.03
N GLU A 123 9.62 -3.22 -16.22
CA GLU A 123 8.50 -4.14 -16.39
C GLU A 123 7.20 -3.39 -16.13
N ARG A 124 6.26 -3.46 -17.07
CA ARG A 124 4.95 -2.85 -16.93
C ARG A 124 4.06 -3.70 -16.05
N VAL A 125 3.55 -3.12 -14.97
CA VAL A 125 2.72 -3.80 -13.96
C VAL A 125 1.40 -3.04 -13.81
N MET A 126 0.27 -3.76 -13.84
CA MET A 126 -1.02 -3.18 -13.48
C MET A 126 -1.37 -3.53 -12.03
N ILE A 127 -1.79 -2.52 -11.28
CA ILE A 127 -2.32 -2.68 -9.93
C ILE A 127 -3.77 -2.18 -9.94
N GLU A 128 -4.70 -3.12 -9.81
CA GLU A 128 -6.12 -2.83 -9.75
C GLU A 128 -6.58 -2.72 -8.31
N PHE A 129 -7.23 -1.61 -7.97
CA PHE A 129 -7.68 -1.33 -6.62
C PHE A 129 -8.89 -0.39 -6.58
N SER A 130 -9.47 -0.18 -5.41
CA SER A 130 -10.69 0.55 -5.08
C SER A 130 -11.97 -0.21 -5.40
N GLN A 131 -12.31 -0.46 -6.64
CA GLN A 131 -13.44 -1.27 -7.14
C GLN A 131 -14.80 -0.95 -6.46
N PRO A 132 -15.23 0.32 -6.38
CA PRO A 132 -16.52 0.67 -5.80
C PRO A 132 -17.66 0.30 -6.75
N ASN A 133 -18.85 0.10 -6.17
CA ASN A 133 -20.06 -0.06 -6.95
C ASN A 133 -20.82 1.27 -7.01
N THR A 134 -21.25 1.69 -8.21
CA THR A 134 -22.19 2.80 -8.35
C THR A 134 -23.50 2.49 -7.61
N HIS A 135 -24.26 3.50 -7.24
CA HIS A 135 -25.52 3.35 -6.48
C HIS A 135 -25.34 2.71 -5.10
N LYS A 136 -24.11 2.73 -4.55
CA LYS A 136 -23.80 2.36 -3.17
C LYS A 136 -22.89 3.41 -2.54
N GLY A 137 -23.10 3.69 -1.25
CA GLY A 137 -22.26 4.63 -0.53
C GLY A 137 -20.81 4.14 -0.39
N PHE A 138 -19.86 5.05 -0.61
CA PHE A 138 -18.47 4.81 -0.30
C PHE A 138 -18.26 4.96 1.21
N HIS A 139 -17.60 3.99 1.83
CA HIS A 139 -17.46 3.94 3.29
C HIS A 139 -16.03 3.62 3.73
N VAL A 140 -15.74 3.76 5.01
CA VAL A 140 -14.43 3.51 5.63
C VAL A 140 -13.79 2.19 5.18
N GLY A 141 -14.56 1.13 4.98
CA GLY A 141 -14.04 -0.16 4.50
C GLY A 141 -13.37 -0.10 3.13
N HIS A 142 -13.85 0.76 2.22
CA HIS A 142 -13.23 0.95 0.91
C HIS A 142 -11.87 1.67 1.01
N MET A 143 -11.67 2.52 2.03
CA MET A 143 -10.43 3.28 2.18
C MET A 143 -9.20 2.40 2.38
N ARG A 144 -9.37 1.19 2.95
CA ARG A 144 -8.27 0.24 3.08
C ARG A 144 -7.75 -0.24 1.74
N ASN A 145 -8.67 -0.60 0.85
CA ASN A 145 -8.33 -0.99 -0.52
C ASN A 145 -7.58 0.15 -1.23
N VAL A 146 -8.14 1.36 -1.17
CA VAL A 146 -7.54 2.55 -1.78
C VAL A 146 -6.14 2.83 -1.23
N ALA A 147 -5.95 2.81 0.09
CA ALA A 147 -4.66 3.07 0.71
C ALA A 147 -3.61 2.01 0.31
N LEU A 148 -3.99 0.71 0.30
CA LEU A 148 -3.11 -0.38 -0.10
C LEU A 148 -2.70 -0.25 -1.57
N GLY A 149 -3.66 -0.04 -2.47
CA GLY A 149 -3.41 0.05 -3.90
C GLY A 149 -2.55 1.26 -4.26
N ASP A 150 -2.90 2.46 -3.76
CA ASP A 150 -2.14 3.69 -3.98
C ASP A 150 -0.69 3.57 -3.48
N SER A 151 -0.51 3.05 -2.25
CA SER A 151 0.84 2.86 -1.71
C SER A 151 1.65 1.85 -2.53
N LEU A 152 1.04 0.76 -2.99
CA LEU A 152 1.73 -0.20 -3.86
C LEU A 152 2.11 0.42 -5.20
N CYS A 153 1.23 1.21 -5.84
CA CYS A 153 1.56 1.92 -7.07
C CYS A 153 2.80 2.80 -6.87
N ARG A 154 2.82 3.61 -5.81
CA ARG A 154 3.94 4.52 -5.49
C ARG A 154 5.24 3.75 -5.19
N ILE A 155 5.18 2.67 -4.42
CA ILE A 155 6.33 1.81 -4.09
C ILE A 155 6.88 1.11 -5.34
N PHE A 156 6.00 0.59 -6.21
CA PHE A 156 6.44 -0.06 -7.45
C PHE A 156 7.06 0.96 -8.42
N CYS A 157 6.47 2.16 -8.57
CA CYS A 157 7.09 3.24 -9.34
C CYS A 157 8.49 3.58 -8.81
N TYR A 158 8.62 3.75 -7.49
CA TYR A 158 9.92 4.03 -6.86
C TYR A 158 10.94 2.92 -7.09
N ASN A 159 10.51 1.67 -7.15
CA ASN A 159 11.35 0.51 -7.44
C ASN A 159 11.65 0.34 -8.96
N GLY A 160 11.25 1.29 -9.81
CA GLY A 160 11.59 1.32 -11.24
C GLY A 160 10.64 0.55 -12.15
N TYR A 161 9.44 0.15 -11.69
CA TYR A 161 8.42 -0.44 -12.54
C TYR A 161 7.63 0.63 -13.31
N ASP A 162 7.17 0.30 -14.52
CA ASP A 162 6.16 1.09 -15.27
C ASP A 162 4.78 0.67 -14.77
N VAL A 163 4.19 1.46 -13.86
CA VAL A 163 2.95 1.10 -13.15
C VAL A 163 1.73 1.69 -13.85
N VAL A 164 0.70 0.88 -14.02
CA VAL A 164 -0.65 1.30 -14.42
C VAL A 164 -1.57 1.09 -13.22
N GLY A 165 -1.96 2.16 -12.56
CA GLY A 165 -2.99 2.15 -11.51
C GLY A 165 -4.38 2.07 -12.14
N ALA A 166 -5.11 0.98 -11.87
CA ALA A 166 -6.42 0.75 -12.47
C ALA A 166 -7.52 0.65 -11.40
N ASN A 167 -8.72 1.15 -11.77
CA ASN A 167 -9.93 0.99 -10.98
C ASN A 167 -10.96 0.20 -11.80
N TYR A 168 -11.64 -0.77 -11.19
CA TYR A 168 -12.71 -1.53 -11.85
C TYR A 168 -14.05 -1.26 -11.17
N ILE A 169 -14.86 -0.41 -11.78
CA ILE A 169 -16.11 0.09 -11.19
C ILE A 169 -17.27 -0.82 -11.57
N GLY A 170 -18.02 -1.27 -10.56
CA GLY A 170 -19.27 -2.01 -10.73
C GLY A 170 -20.42 -1.06 -11.05
N ASP A 171 -20.76 -0.93 -12.35
CA ASP A 171 -21.78 -0.01 -12.84
C ASP A 171 -23.00 -0.72 -13.44
N VAL A 172 -23.11 -2.04 -13.32
CA VAL A 172 -24.24 -2.86 -13.72
C VAL A 172 -24.59 -3.91 -12.65
N GLY A 173 -25.80 -4.45 -12.73
CA GLY A 173 -26.23 -5.57 -11.88
C GLY A 173 -27.46 -5.28 -11.02
N ALA A 174 -27.86 -6.30 -10.24
CA ALA A 174 -29.12 -6.29 -9.48
C ALA A 174 -29.21 -5.17 -8.41
N HIS A 175 -28.08 -4.65 -7.91
CA HIS A 175 -28.10 -3.55 -6.94
C HIS A 175 -28.57 -2.25 -7.56
N ILE A 176 -28.23 -1.99 -8.83
CA ILE A 176 -28.69 -0.82 -9.59
C ILE A 176 -30.18 -0.92 -9.86
N ALA A 177 -30.64 -2.08 -10.33
CA ALA A 177 -32.07 -2.30 -10.57
C ALA A 177 -32.90 -2.07 -9.29
N LYS A 178 -32.42 -2.50 -8.11
CA LYS A 178 -33.07 -2.23 -6.82
C LYS A 178 -33.09 -0.75 -6.46
N CYS A 179 -31.96 -0.05 -6.66
CA CYS A 179 -31.86 1.38 -6.40
C CYS A 179 -32.83 2.17 -7.29
N LEU A 180 -32.80 1.94 -8.61
CA LEU A 180 -33.68 2.59 -9.57
C LEU A 180 -35.15 2.25 -9.32
N TRP A 181 -35.48 1.00 -8.93
CA TRP A 181 -36.82 0.61 -8.54
C TRP A 181 -37.35 1.46 -7.38
N PHE A 182 -36.54 1.66 -6.33
CA PHE A 182 -36.96 2.49 -5.20
C PHE A 182 -37.01 3.97 -5.59
N TYR A 183 -36.02 4.46 -6.33
CA TYR A 183 -35.94 5.83 -6.81
C TYR A 183 -37.19 6.23 -7.62
N SER A 184 -37.60 5.39 -8.56
CA SER A 184 -38.73 5.72 -9.48
C SER A 184 -40.09 5.50 -8.84
N ASN A 185 -40.24 4.57 -7.88
CA ASN A 185 -41.58 4.21 -7.35
C ASN A 185 -41.89 4.71 -5.94
N TYR A 186 -40.87 4.95 -5.13
CA TYR A 186 -41.03 5.22 -3.67
C TYR A 186 -40.31 6.46 -3.17
N ASN A 187 -39.36 6.96 -3.93
CA ASN A 187 -38.64 8.17 -3.52
C ASN A 187 -39.50 9.41 -3.72
N THR A 188 -39.60 10.24 -2.67
CA THR A 188 -40.30 11.53 -2.69
C THR A 188 -39.35 12.72 -2.48
N GLU A 189 -38.07 12.45 -2.24
CA GLU A 189 -37.06 13.46 -1.97
C GLU A 189 -36.41 13.94 -3.26
N THR A 190 -36.00 15.20 -3.27
CA THR A 190 -35.16 15.74 -4.35
C THR A 190 -33.69 15.36 -4.08
N PRO A 191 -32.92 14.99 -5.12
CA PRO A 191 -31.50 14.72 -4.97
C PRO A 191 -30.77 15.90 -4.31
N PRO A 192 -29.86 15.65 -3.37
CA PRO A 192 -29.06 16.70 -2.73
C PRO A 192 -28.14 17.38 -3.75
N GLU A 193 -27.59 18.55 -3.37
CA GLU A 193 -26.63 19.26 -4.24
C GLU A 193 -25.28 18.54 -4.34
N LYS A 194 -24.85 17.88 -3.24
CA LYS A 194 -23.58 17.14 -3.13
C LYS A 194 -23.83 15.72 -2.64
N PHE A 195 -22.87 14.84 -2.89
CA PHE A 195 -22.91 13.43 -2.46
C PHE A 195 -24.17 12.70 -2.94
N ARG A 196 -24.51 12.92 -4.22
CA ARG A 196 -25.67 12.28 -4.84
C ARG A 196 -25.52 10.76 -4.99
N GLY A 197 -24.30 10.28 -5.22
CA GLY A 197 -23.99 8.85 -5.28
C GLY A 197 -24.16 8.18 -3.92
N GLU A 198 -23.78 8.87 -2.84
CA GLU A 198 -23.99 8.41 -1.45
C GLU A 198 -25.48 8.35 -1.14
N TRP A 199 -26.25 9.38 -1.51
CA TRP A 199 -27.71 9.39 -1.40
C TRP A 199 -28.38 8.25 -2.18
N LEU A 200 -27.89 7.91 -3.38
CA LEU A 200 -28.35 6.71 -4.09
C LEU A 200 -28.07 5.42 -3.29
N GLY A 201 -26.96 5.36 -2.56
CA GLY A 201 -26.65 4.28 -1.64
C GLY A 201 -27.65 4.15 -0.49
N GLU A 202 -28.17 5.26 0.03
CA GLU A 202 -29.26 5.28 1.02
C GLU A 202 -30.57 4.74 0.41
N LEU A 203 -30.91 5.18 -0.82
CA LEU A 203 -32.06 4.65 -1.53
C LEU A 203 -31.96 3.15 -1.80
N TYR A 204 -30.74 2.66 -2.14
CA TYR A 204 -30.48 1.22 -2.24
C TYR A 204 -30.73 0.49 -0.92
N THR A 205 -30.30 1.07 0.20
CA THR A 205 -30.53 0.50 1.54
C THR A 205 -32.04 0.45 1.84
N HIS A 206 -32.79 1.51 1.53
CA HIS A 206 -34.23 1.54 1.66
C HIS A 206 -34.92 0.51 0.77
N ALA A 207 -34.43 0.32 -0.48
CA ALA A 207 -34.94 -0.70 -1.38
C ALA A 207 -34.77 -2.11 -0.82
N VAL A 208 -33.58 -2.42 -0.28
CA VAL A 208 -33.30 -3.71 0.36
C VAL A 208 -34.21 -3.95 1.55
N LYS A 209 -34.30 -2.97 2.46
CA LYS A 209 -35.16 -3.05 3.64
C LYS A 209 -36.61 -3.30 3.27
N LYS A 210 -37.16 -2.53 2.31
CA LYS A 210 -38.53 -2.69 1.82
C LYS A 210 -38.77 -4.07 1.23
N LEU A 211 -37.80 -4.63 0.49
CA LEU A 211 -37.90 -5.97 -0.09
C LEU A 211 -37.82 -7.08 0.97
N ASP A 212 -37.03 -6.88 2.02
CA ASP A 212 -36.87 -7.84 3.11
C ASP A 212 -38.09 -7.86 4.05
N GLU A 213 -38.73 -6.72 4.26
CA GLU A 213 -39.96 -6.57 5.05
C GLU A 213 -41.22 -7.07 4.31
N ALA A 214 -41.16 -7.18 2.97
CA ALA A 214 -42.31 -7.64 2.18
C ALA A 214 -42.51 -9.15 2.29
N GLU A 215 -43.79 -9.59 2.37
CA GLU A 215 -44.17 -11.00 2.45
C GLU A 215 -45.17 -11.40 1.35
N GLY A 216 -45.25 -12.71 1.11
CA GLY A 216 -46.25 -13.30 0.24
C GLY A 216 -46.33 -12.70 -1.18
N GLN A 217 -47.50 -12.25 -1.60
CA GLN A 217 -47.73 -11.70 -2.94
C GLN A 217 -47.03 -10.35 -3.17
N GLU A 218 -46.85 -9.56 -2.15
CA GLU A 218 -46.14 -8.27 -2.23
C GLU A 218 -44.66 -8.48 -2.56
N LYS A 219 -43.98 -9.40 -1.92
CA LYS A 219 -42.58 -9.75 -2.22
C LYS A 219 -42.41 -10.21 -3.66
N ILE A 220 -43.33 -11.07 -4.14
CA ILE A 220 -43.31 -11.56 -5.52
C ILE A 220 -43.50 -10.38 -6.52
N LYS A 221 -44.39 -9.46 -6.21
CA LYS A 221 -44.61 -8.24 -7.01
C LYS A 221 -43.33 -7.40 -7.10
N PHE A 222 -42.70 -7.09 -5.98
CA PHE A 222 -41.48 -6.28 -5.94
C PHE A 222 -40.31 -6.95 -6.69
N GLN A 223 -40.11 -8.26 -6.48
CA GLN A 223 -39.12 -9.03 -7.23
C GLN A 223 -39.33 -8.98 -8.74
N LYS A 224 -40.62 -9.06 -9.18
CA LYS A 224 -40.98 -8.96 -10.60
C LYS A 224 -40.70 -7.57 -11.16
N GLU A 225 -41.04 -6.51 -10.41
CA GLU A 225 -40.77 -5.11 -10.81
C GLU A 225 -39.27 -4.87 -10.97
N ILE A 226 -38.44 -5.33 -10.00
CA ILE A 226 -36.98 -5.21 -10.05
C ILE A 226 -36.39 -6.00 -11.23
N SER A 227 -36.89 -7.23 -11.46
CA SER A 227 -36.46 -8.04 -12.60
C SER A 227 -36.81 -7.38 -13.94
N GLN A 228 -37.97 -6.72 -14.06
CA GLN A 228 -38.35 -5.96 -15.27
C GLN A 228 -37.42 -4.77 -15.53
N ILE A 229 -36.98 -4.05 -14.47
CA ILE A 229 -36.01 -2.96 -14.61
C ILE A 229 -34.68 -3.53 -15.09
N GLN A 230 -34.20 -4.62 -14.48
CA GLN A 230 -32.97 -5.27 -14.90
C GLN A 230 -33.04 -5.69 -16.39
N GLN A 231 -34.13 -6.34 -16.83
CA GLN A 231 -34.32 -6.74 -18.22
C GLN A 231 -34.33 -5.53 -19.17
N LYS A 232 -34.94 -4.41 -18.78
CA LYS A 232 -34.95 -3.19 -19.60
C LYS A 232 -33.56 -2.55 -19.72
N LEU A 233 -32.77 -2.56 -18.64
CA LEU A 233 -31.36 -2.11 -18.67
C LEU A 233 -30.53 -3.00 -19.62
N GLU A 234 -30.68 -4.31 -19.52
CA GLU A 234 -30.01 -5.29 -20.40
C GLU A 234 -30.46 -5.15 -21.88
N ALA A 235 -31.75 -4.89 -22.12
CA ALA A 235 -32.31 -4.64 -23.46
C ALA A 235 -31.95 -3.24 -23.99
N LYS A 236 -31.25 -2.41 -23.23
CA LYS A 236 -30.90 -1.03 -23.58
C LYS A 236 -32.12 -0.17 -23.91
N ASP A 237 -33.23 -0.32 -23.13
CA ASP A 237 -34.40 0.55 -23.22
C ASP A 237 -33.99 2.00 -23.00
N GLU A 238 -34.32 2.88 -23.96
CA GLU A 238 -33.82 4.24 -24.04
C GLU A 238 -34.08 5.06 -22.76
N GLN A 239 -35.27 4.93 -22.18
CA GLN A 239 -35.66 5.67 -20.99
C GLN A 239 -34.84 5.19 -19.74
N PHE A 240 -34.68 3.88 -19.59
CA PHE A 240 -33.97 3.31 -18.47
C PHE A 240 -32.45 3.52 -18.57
N ILE A 241 -31.89 3.51 -19.77
CA ILE A 241 -30.49 3.82 -20.01
C ILE A 241 -30.19 5.28 -19.66
N GLN A 242 -31.03 6.24 -20.07
CA GLN A 242 -30.85 7.66 -19.70
C GLN A 242 -30.90 7.87 -18.19
N GLU A 243 -31.80 7.19 -17.48
CA GLU A 243 -31.90 7.28 -16.02
C GLU A 243 -30.68 6.63 -15.35
N TRP A 244 -30.23 5.47 -15.84
CA TRP A 244 -29.03 4.80 -15.38
C TRP A 244 -27.77 5.66 -15.62
N GLU A 245 -27.55 6.18 -16.82
CA GLU A 245 -26.43 7.05 -17.15
C GLU A 245 -26.36 8.27 -16.21
N LYS A 246 -27.50 8.94 -16.02
CA LYS A 246 -27.61 10.08 -15.12
C LYS A 246 -27.25 9.74 -13.67
N THR A 247 -27.77 8.64 -13.15
CA THR A 247 -27.54 8.23 -11.75
C THR A 247 -26.16 7.61 -11.55
N ARG A 248 -25.63 6.92 -12.57
CA ARG A 248 -24.24 6.46 -12.63
C ARG A 248 -23.28 7.63 -12.53
N GLU A 249 -23.48 8.68 -13.30
CA GLU A 249 -22.65 9.89 -13.29
C GLU A 249 -22.60 10.53 -11.90
N TRP A 250 -23.67 10.55 -11.14
CA TRP A 250 -23.68 11.05 -9.77
C TRP A 250 -22.74 10.24 -8.85
N SER A 251 -22.72 8.93 -8.99
CA SER A 251 -21.80 8.08 -8.23
C SER A 251 -20.34 8.30 -8.65
N LEU A 252 -20.09 8.47 -9.95
CA LEU A 252 -18.73 8.70 -10.47
C LEU A 252 -18.15 10.04 -10.01
N LEU A 253 -18.97 11.10 -9.96
CA LEU A 253 -18.58 12.41 -9.43
C LEU A 253 -18.23 12.34 -7.94
N ASP A 254 -19.01 11.59 -7.16
CA ASP A 254 -18.70 11.39 -5.73
C ASP A 254 -17.37 10.61 -5.56
N PHE A 255 -17.13 9.57 -6.38
CA PHE A 255 -15.87 8.82 -6.33
C PHE A 255 -14.68 9.70 -6.70
N GLN A 256 -14.82 10.56 -7.71
CA GLN A 256 -13.78 11.51 -8.08
C GLN A 256 -13.46 12.47 -6.91
N GLU A 257 -14.48 13.06 -6.26
CA GLU A 257 -14.28 13.94 -5.10
C GLU A 257 -13.58 13.20 -3.95
N ILE A 258 -13.92 11.92 -3.72
CA ILE A 258 -13.27 11.07 -2.70
C ILE A 258 -11.79 10.84 -3.03
N TYR A 259 -11.46 10.48 -4.27
CA TYR A 259 -10.08 10.23 -4.68
C TYR A 259 -9.25 11.50 -4.66
N GLU A 260 -9.79 12.63 -5.12
CA GLU A 260 -9.12 13.94 -5.01
C GLU A 260 -8.83 14.30 -3.53
N TRP A 261 -9.80 14.07 -2.64
CA TRP A 261 -9.62 14.33 -1.21
C TRP A 261 -8.55 13.43 -0.58
N LEU A 262 -8.45 12.16 -1.02
CA LEU A 262 -7.45 11.19 -0.55
C LEU A 262 -6.08 11.34 -1.23
N ASP A 263 -5.90 12.24 -2.20
CA ASP A 263 -4.69 12.35 -3.04
C ASP A 263 -4.37 11.02 -3.74
N VAL A 264 -5.35 10.48 -4.48
CA VAL A 264 -5.28 9.22 -5.25
C VAL A 264 -5.72 9.46 -6.67
N SER A 265 -5.00 8.87 -7.62
CA SER A 265 -5.35 8.92 -9.04
C SER A 265 -5.25 7.55 -9.68
N PHE A 266 -5.93 7.38 -10.81
CA PHE A 266 -5.90 6.17 -11.62
C PHE A 266 -5.47 6.53 -13.03
N ASP A 267 -4.66 5.67 -13.64
CA ASP A 267 -4.28 5.80 -15.05
C ASP A 267 -5.39 5.30 -15.96
N HIS A 268 -6.19 4.34 -15.48
CA HIS A 268 -7.33 3.79 -16.22
C HIS A 268 -8.49 3.37 -15.31
N ILE A 269 -9.70 3.52 -15.81
CA ILE A 269 -10.92 3.05 -15.16
C ILE A 269 -11.63 2.08 -16.10
N PHE A 270 -11.79 0.84 -15.65
CA PHE A 270 -12.61 -0.16 -16.29
C PHE A 270 -14.02 -0.13 -15.71
N TYR A 271 -15.02 -0.40 -16.54
CA TYR A 271 -16.40 -0.54 -16.11
C TYR A 271 -16.90 -1.96 -16.37
N GLU A 272 -17.70 -2.50 -15.45
CA GLU A 272 -18.32 -3.82 -15.65
C GLU A 272 -19.18 -3.87 -16.93
N SER A 273 -19.86 -2.75 -17.27
CA SER A 273 -20.68 -2.63 -18.47
C SER A 273 -19.89 -2.77 -19.78
N GLU A 274 -18.60 -2.49 -19.80
CA GLU A 274 -17.74 -2.54 -20.99
C GLU A 274 -17.29 -3.96 -21.33
N VAL A 275 -17.13 -4.82 -20.32
CA VAL A 275 -16.62 -6.19 -20.49
C VAL A 275 -17.69 -7.27 -20.45
N ASP A 276 -18.95 -6.89 -20.25
CA ASP A 276 -20.08 -7.81 -20.06
C ASP A 276 -20.34 -8.69 -21.30
N GLU A 277 -20.49 -8.07 -22.48
CA GLU A 277 -20.78 -8.79 -23.72
C GLU A 277 -19.58 -9.63 -24.18
N GLU A 278 -18.37 -9.12 -24.05
CA GLU A 278 -17.18 -9.90 -24.40
C GLU A 278 -17.02 -11.11 -23.49
N GLY A 279 -17.23 -10.95 -22.18
CA GLY A 279 -17.24 -12.07 -21.24
C GLY A 279 -18.27 -13.13 -21.64
N ARG A 280 -19.49 -12.71 -22.06
CA ARG A 280 -20.51 -13.61 -22.58
C ARG A 280 -20.02 -14.41 -23.80
N GLN A 281 -19.38 -13.74 -24.76
CA GLN A 281 -18.85 -14.38 -25.97
C GLN A 281 -17.74 -15.41 -25.62
N ILE A 282 -16.85 -15.06 -24.70
CA ILE A 282 -15.82 -15.99 -24.20
C ILE A 282 -16.45 -17.29 -23.64
N VAL A 283 -17.54 -17.18 -22.87
CA VAL A 283 -18.20 -18.34 -22.30
C VAL A 283 -18.91 -19.18 -23.35
N ILE A 284 -19.61 -18.54 -24.31
CA ILE A 284 -20.29 -19.25 -25.42
C ILE A 284 -19.28 -19.99 -26.31
N GLU A 285 -18.14 -19.35 -26.60
CA GLU A 285 -17.08 -20.01 -27.38
C GLU A 285 -16.40 -21.14 -26.63
N GLY A 286 -16.18 -20.96 -25.33
CA GLY A 286 -15.61 -22.00 -24.46
C GLY A 286 -16.52 -23.23 -24.33
N GLU A 287 -17.83 -23.04 -24.30
CA GLU A 287 -18.81 -24.13 -24.34
C GLU A 287 -18.73 -24.89 -25.67
N LYS A 288 -18.72 -24.19 -26.81
CA LYS A 288 -18.56 -24.81 -28.14
C LYS A 288 -17.26 -25.60 -28.29
N LYS A 289 -16.19 -25.19 -27.60
CA LYS A 289 -14.88 -25.89 -27.58
C LYS A 289 -14.84 -27.03 -26.57
N GLY A 290 -15.91 -27.24 -25.78
CA GLY A 290 -16.00 -28.26 -24.75
C GLY A 290 -15.16 -27.97 -23.48
N ILE A 291 -14.76 -26.71 -23.28
CA ILE A 291 -14.07 -26.25 -22.07
C ILE A 291 -15.09 -26.05 -20.94
N PHE A 292 -16.23 -25.47 -21.27
CA PHE A 292 -17.35 -25.24 -20.35
C PHE A 292 -18.49 -26.21 -20.59
N GLN A 293 -19.31 -26.44 -19.59
CA GLN A 293 -20.41 -27.40 -19.65
C GLN A 293 -21.72 -26.82 -19.10
N TYR A 294 -22.82 -27.38 -19.56
CA TYR A 294 -24.13 -27.10 -19.01
C TYR A 294 -24.34 -27.89 -17.71
N SER A 295 -24.82 -27.20 -16.67
CA SER A 295 -25.29 -27.81 -15.43
C SER A 295 -26.55 -27.08 -14.98
N GLU A 296 -27.67 -27.82 -14.84
CA GLU A 296 -28.97 -27.28 -14.39
C GLU A 296 -29.45 -26.04 -15.20
N GLY A 297 -29.12 -26.00 -16.50
CA GLY A 297 -29.46 -24.90 -17.39
C GLY A 297 -28.49 -23.71 -17.42
N ALA A 298 -27.53 -23.67 -16.52
CA ALA A 298 -26.45 -22.69 -16.47
C ALA A 298 -25.18 -23.20 -17.17
N ILE A 299 -24.30 -22.30 -17.60
CA ILE A 299 -22.97 -22.67 -18.14
C ILE A 299 -21.90 -22.37 -17.09
N GLY A 300 -21.00 -23.33 -16.90
CA GLY A 300 -19.89 -23.17 -15.98
C GLY A 300 -18.75 -24.15 -16.27
N ILE A 301 -17.81 -24.23 -15.37
CA ILE A 301 -16.67 -25.13 -15.45
C ILE A 301 -16.55 -25.93 -14.15
N ASP A 302 -16.26 -27.22 -14.29
CA ASP A 302 -15.94 -28.11 -13.19
C ASP A 302 -14.45 -27.99 -12.86
N LEU A 303 -14.14 -27.54 -11.64
CA LEU A 303 -12.81 -27.35 -11.09
C LEU A 303 -12.55 -28.25 -9.86
N GLU A 304 -13.23 -29.41 -9.78
CA GLU A 304 -13.05 -30.37 -8.67
C GLU A 304 -11.63 -30.95 -8.63
N GLU A 305 -10.95 -31.08 -9.76
CA GLU A 305 -9.56 -31.52 -9.82
C GLU A 305 -8.60 -30.52 -9.13
N GLU A 306 -8.94 -29.24 -9.11
CA GLU A 306 -8.23 -28.17 -8.42
C GLU A 306 -8.77 -27.93 -7.00
N GLU A 307 -9.70 -28.74 -6.51
CA GLU A 307 -10.39 -28.58 -5.22
C GLU A 307 -11.16 -27.25 -5.10
N LEU A 308 -11.67 -26.72 -6.24
CA LEU A 308 -12.34 -25.41 -6.30
C LEU A 308 -13.84 -25.50 -6.58
N GLY A 309 -14.38 -26.71 -6.81
CA GLY A 309 -15.78 -26.96 -7.08
C GLY A 309 -16.26 -26.45 -8.44
N PHE A 310 -17.57 -26.41 -8.63
CA PHE A 310 -18.18 -25.92 -9.87
C PHE A 310 -18.21 -24.38 -9.88
N PHE A 311 -17.68 -23.77 -10.95
CA PHE A 311 -17.66 -22.33 -11.12
C PHE A 311 -18.65 -21.90 -12.21
N MET A 312 -19.74 -21.27 -11.79
CA MET A 312 -20.79 -20.78 -12.70
C MET A 312 -20.31 -19.53 -13.45
N LEU A 313 -20.53 -19.52 -14.76
CA LEU A 313 -20.15 -18.43 -15.67
C LEU A 313 -21.36 -17.71 -16.26
N LEU A 314 -22.39 -18.43 -16.73
CA LEU A 314 -23.66 -17.85 -17.17
C LEU A 314 -24.82 -18.51 -16.43
N LYS A 315 -25.80 -17.72 -16.04
CA LYS A 315 -27.05 -18.21 -15.46
C LYS A 315 -27.94 -18.88 -16.50
N SER A 316 -28.97 -19.60 -16.04
CA SER A 316 -29.95 -20.28 -16.90
C SER A 316 -30.77 -19.32 -17.76
N ASP A 317 -30.92 -18.06 -17.36
CA ASP A 317 -31.54 -16.98 -18.15
C ASP A 317 -30.56 -16.32 -19.14
N GLY A 318 -29.31 -16.80 -19.23
CA GLY A 318 -28.27 -16.27 -20.12
C GLY A 318 -27.55 -15.05 -19.58
N ASN A 319 -27.84 -14.62 -18.34
CA ASN A 319 -27.22 -13.46 -17.74
C ASN A 319 -25.80 -13.77 -17.24
N THR A 320 -24.92 -12.80 -17.43
CA THR A 320 -23.53 -12.85 -16.95
C THR A 320 -23.43 -12.73 -15.44
N LEU A 321 -22.34 -13.23 -14.92
CA LEU A 321 -21.92 -13.10 -13.52
C LEU A 321 -20.64 -12.29 -13.42
N TYR A 322 -20.20 -11.94 -12.23
CA TYR A 322 -18.85 -11.38 -12.01
C TYR A 322 -17.76 -12.28 -12.61
N SER A 323 -17.92 -13.60 -12.45
CA SER A 323 -17.03 -14.60 -13.04
C SER A 323 -16.81 -14.45 -14.54
N THR A 324 -17.87 -14.14 -15.28
CA THR A 324 -17.84 -13.94 -16.74
C THR A 324 -17.03 -12.71 -17.11
N LYS A 325 -17.29 -11.61 -16.43
CA LYS A 325 -16.67 -10.30 -16.67
C LYS A 325 -15.19 -10.30 -16.32
N ASP A 326 -14.81 -10.97 -15.23
CA ASP A 326 -13.43 -11.06 -14.79
C ASP A 326 -12.55 -11.86 -15.77
N LEU A 327 -13.11 -12.82 -16.52
CA LEU A 327 -12.39 -13.52 -17.58
C LEU A 327 -12.02 -12.57 -18.73
N ALA A 328 -12.96 -11.73 -19.18
CA ALA A 328 -12.72 -10.75 -20.23
C ALA A 328 -11.75 -9.65 -19.73
N LEU A 329 -11.98 -9.12 -18.54
CA LEU A 329 -11.12 -8.08 -17.95
C LEU A 329 -9.68 -8.54 -17.79
N ALA A 330 -9.45 -9.79 -17.38
CA ALA A 330 -8.10 -10.34 -17.26
C ALA A 330 -7.36 -10.33 -18.61
N GLN A 331 -8.04 -10.67 -19.72
CA GLN A 331 -7.46 -10.63 -21.06
C GLN A 331 -7.19 -9.17 -21.50
N HIS A 332 -8.13 -8.27 -21.32
CA HIS A 332 -7.97 -6.84 -21.67
C HIS A 332 -6.72 -6.21 -21.07
N LYS A 333 -6.42 -6.50 -19.80
CA LYS A 333 -5.25 -5.95 -19.10
C LYS A 333 -3.93 -6.28 -19.80
N PHE A 334 -3.77 -7.51 -20.23
CA PHE A 334 -2.55 -7.93 -20.92
C PHE A 334 -2.53 -7.49 -22.40
N ASP A 335 -3.65 -7.63 -23.08
CA ASP A 335 -3.70 -7.41 -24.53
C ASP A 335 -3.68 -5.92 -24.88
N GLN A 336 -4.39 -5.08 -24.15
CA GLN A 336 -4.49 -3.64 -24.43
C GLN A 336 -3.37 -2.82 -23.77
N PHE A 337 -2.93 -3.21 -22.57
CA PHE A 337 -1.93 -2.43 -21.81
C PHE A 337 -0.52 -3.02 -21.89
N GLY A 338 -0.35 -4.22 -22.42
CA GLY A 338 0.95 -4.87 -22.56
C GLY A 338 1.64 -5.15 -21.24
N VAL A 339 0.87 -5.32 -20.16
CA VAL A 339 1.41 -5.56 -18.81
C VAL A 339 2.07 -6.92 -18.73
N LYS A 340 3.10 -7.02 -17.87
CA LYS A 340 3.81 -8.26 -17.59
C LYS A 340 3.34 -8.90 -16.27
N ARG A 341 2.63 -8.16 -15.46
CA ARG A 341 2.05 -8.61 -14.19
C ARG A 341 0.77 -7.84 -13.90
N SER A 342 -0.26 -8.53 -13.41
CA SER A 342 -1.51 -7.91 -12.97
C SER A 342 -1.78 -8.28 -11.50
N ILE A 343 -1.88 -7.26 -10.65
CA ILE A 343 -2.09 -7.40 -9.21
C ILE A 343 -3.51 -6.91 -8.90
N TYR A 344 -4.31 -7.77 -8.27
CA TYR A 344 -5.69 -7.49 -7.87
C TYR A 344 -5.74 -7.28 -6.36
N VAL A 345 -5.90 -6.04 -5.92
CA VAL A 345 -6.04 -5.70 -4.49
C VAL A 345 -7.51 -5.83 -4.12
N VAL A 346 -7.93 -6.99 -3.63
CA VAL A 346 -9.35 -7.30 -3.38
C VAL A 346 -9.51 -7.98 -2.02
N GLY A 347 -10.67 -7.79 -1.38
CA GLY A 347 -10.98 -8.37 -0.08
C GLY A 347 -10.78 -9.88 -0.01
N ALA A 348 -10.33 -10.38 1.14
CA ALA A 348 -10.03 -11.80 1.35
C ALA A 348 -11.25 -12.73 1.18
N GLU A 349 -12.46 -12.19 1.31
CA GLU A 349 -13.72 -12.92 1.07
C GLU A 349 -13.87 -13.37 -0.39
N GLN A 350 -13.15 -12.74 -1.33
CA GLN A 350 -13.15 -13.11 -2.74
C GLN A 350 -12.00 -14.05 -3.15
N THR A 351 -11.26 -14.58 -2.19
CA THR A 351 -10.09 -15.44 -2.48
C THR A 351 -10.47 -16.69 -3.28
N LEU A 352 -11.60 -17.35 -2.97
CA LEU A 352 -12.07 -18.51 -3.73
C LEU A 352 -12.42 -18.11 -5.17
N HIS A 353 -13.12 -16.98 -5.33
CA HIS A 353 -13.48 -16.45 -6.65
C HIS A 353 -12.26 -16.24 -7.55
N PHE A 354 -11.21 -15.56 -7.07
CA PHE A 354 -10.00 -15.36 -7.86
C PHE A 354 -9.25 -16.64 -8.17
N LYS A 355 -9.22 -17.61 -7.23
CA LYS A 355 -8.68 -18.94 -7.53
C LYS A 355 -9.45 -19.64 -8.65
N GLN A 356 -10.78 -19.55 -8.65
CA GLN A 356 -11.61 -20.10 -9.70
C GLN A 356 -11.42 -19.37 -11.04
N VAL A 357 -11.34 -18.04 -11.05
CA VAL A 357 -11.05 -17.25 -12.26
C VAL A 357 -9.71 -17.65 -12.87
N PHE A 358 -8.65 -17.72 -12.06
CA PHE A 358 -7.32 -18.09 -12.56
C PHE A 358 -7.25 -19.55 -13.02
N ALA A 359 -7.89 -20.48 -12.33
CA ALA A 359 -8.00 -21.87 -12.77
C ALA A 359 -8.75 -21.98 -14.10
N THR A 360 -9.84 -21.21 -14.27
CA THR A 360 -10.61 -21.15 -15.51
C THR A 360 -9.78 -20.62 -16.68
N LEU A 361 -9.06 -19.50 -16.49
CA LEU A 361 -8.15 -18.95 -17.49
C LEU A 361 -7.06 -19.94 -17.89
N LYS A 362 -6.52 -20.70 -16.92
CA LYS A 362 -5.54 -21.75 -17.17
C LYS A 362 -6.11 -22.90 -18.00
N ARG A 363 -7.32 -23.37 -17.68
CA ARG A 363 -8.06 -24.38 -18.47
C ARG A 363 -8.38 -23.90 -19.88
N MET A 364 -8.59 -22.59 -20.07
CA MET A 364 -8.74 -21.96 -21.40
C MET A 364 -7.42 -21.87 -22.18
N GLY A 365 -6.27 -22.18 -21.57
CA GLY A 365 -4.96 -22.08 -22.20
C GLY A 365 -4.39 -20.66 -22.23
N TYR A 366 -4.84 -19.78 -21.33
CA TYR A 366 -4.35 -18.42 -21.26
C TYR A 366 -2.97 -18.36 -20.57
N GLU A 367 -1.91 -18.12 -21.35
CA GLU A 367 -0.52 -18.23 -20.89
C GLU A 367 -0.14 -17.19 -19.82
N GLN A 368 -0.81 -16.04 -19.78
CA GLN A 368 -0.50 -14.94 -18.85
C GLN A 368 -1.06 -15.15 -17.45
N VAL A 369 -1.83 -16.18 -17.22
CA VAL A 369 -2.49 -16.43 -15.91
C VAL A 369 -1.50 -16.52 -14.75
N ASP A 370 -0.31 -17.09 -14.98
CA ASP A 370 0.74 -17.19 -13.95
C ASP A 370 1.34 -15.82 -13.54
N LYS A 371 0.97 -14.76 -14.26
CA LYS A 371 1.35 -13.37 -13.98
C LYS A 371 0.23 -12.59 -13.29
N CYS A 372 -0.91 -13.22 -13.04
CA CYS A 372 -2.01 -12.67 -12.26
C CYS A 372 -1.80 -12.99 -10.77
N PHE A 373 -1.94 -12.00 -9.92
CA PHE A 373 -1.78 -12.16 -8.47
C PHE A 373 -2.92 -11.48 -7.71
N HIS A 374 -3.67 -12.25 -6.93
CA HIS A 374 -4.64 -11.69 -5.98
C HIS A 374 -3.94 -11.36 -4.66
N LEU A 375 -3.91 -10.08 -4.30
CA LEU A 375 -3.47 -9.60 -3.00
C LEU A 375 -4.69 -9.45 -2.08
N PRO A 376 -4.96 -10.44 -1.22
CA PRO A 376 -6.11 -10.38 -0.33
C PRO A 376 -5.84 -9.43 0.84
N TYR A 377 -6.87 -8.69 1.24
CA TYR A 377 -6.82 -7.92 2.49
C TYR A 377 -8.02 -8.25 3.38
N ALA A 378 -7.81 -8.22 4.70
CA ALA A 378 -8.86 -8.46 5.67
C ALA A 378 -9.72 -7.20 5.90
N LEU A 379 -10.92 -7.38 6.43
CA LEU A 379 -11.91 -6.31 6.59
C LEU A 379 -11.48 -5.24 7.59
N VAL A 380 -12.01 -4.04 7.39
CA VAL A 380 -12.11 -3.00 8.42
C VAL A 380 -13.43 -3.20 9.14
N ILE A 381 -13.40 -3.20 10.46
CA ILE A 381 -14.59 -3.30 11.31
C ILE A 381 -14.69 -2.08 12.23
N LEU A 382 -15.89 -1.83 12.74
CA LEU A 382 -16.11 -0.89 13.83
C LEU A 382 -15.94 -1.64 15.18
N SER A 383 -15.73 -0.90 16.26
CA SER A 383 -15.71 -1.47 17.62
C SER A 383 -16.97 -2.28 17.96
N GLU A 384 -18.10 -1.92 17.35
CA GLU A 384 -19.40 -2.57 17.52
C GLU A 384 -19.60 -3.79 16.59
N GLY A 385 -18.64 -4.07 15.69
CA GLY A 385 -18.67 -5.23 14.80
C GLY A 385 -18.50 -4.94 13.32
N LYS A 386 -18.90 -5.90 12.45
CA LYS A 386 -18.73 -5.83 11.00
C LYS A 386 -19.62 -4.77 10.36
N MET A 387 -19.08 -3.94 9.50
CA MET A 387 -19.83 -3.01 8.67
C MET A 387 -20.66 -3.75 7.61
N SER A 388 -21.86 -3.26 7.34
CA SER A 388 -22.74 -3.78 6.30
C SER A 388 -23.57 -2.66 5.66
N SER A 389 -23.31 -2.34 4.40
CA SER A 389 -24.11 -1.37 3.63
C SER A 389 -25.58 -1.79 3.51
N ARG A 390 -25.87 -3.11 3.53
CA ARG A 390 -27.25 -3.62 3.48
C ARG A 390 -28.02 -3.36 4.78
N ALA A 391 -27.32 -3.39 5.91
CA ALA A 391 -27.89 -3.17 7.22
C ALA A 391 -27.84 -1.68 7.66
N GLY A 392 -27.24 -0.80 6.87
CA GLY A 392 -27.05 0.61 7.22
C GLY A 392 -26.01 0.87 8.33
N ASN A 393 -25.24 -0.14 8.74
CA ASN A 393 -24.19 -0.01 9.75
C ASN A 393 -22.83 0.21 9.09
N VAL A 394 -22.63 1.41 8.51
CA VAL A 394 -21.39 1.84 7.88
C VAL A 394 -21.14 3.30 8.19
N ILE A 395 -19.88 3.70 8.29
CA ILE A 395 -19.51 5.11 8.33
C ILE A 395 -19.26 5.54 6.88
N LEU A 396 -20.14 6.37 6.36
CA LEU A 396 -20.04 6.92 5.00
C LEU A 396 -18.91 7.96 4.92
N PHE A 397 -18.39 8.16 3.72
CA PHE A 397 -17.26 9.07 3.52
C PHE A 397 -17.59 10.52 3.91
N SER A 398 -18.77 11.02 3.54
CA SER A 398 -19.18 12.40 3.86
C SER A 398 -19.23 12.65 5.35
N GLN A 399 -19.78 11.69 6.10
CA GLN A 399 -19.85 11.73 7.57
C GLN A 399 -18.44 11.71 8.18
N LEU A 400 -17.60 10.73 7.79
CA LEU A 400 -16.23 10.63 8.28
C LEU A 400 -15.42 11.89 8.00
N ARG A 401 -15.49 12.41 6.77
CA ARG A 401 -14.80 13.64 6.36
C ARG A 401 -15.17 14.81 7.26
N LYS A 402 -16.47 14.98 7.53
CA LYS A 402 -16.95 16.07 8.38
C LYS A 402 -16.43 15.92 9.81
N GLU A 403 -16.65 14.78 10.43
CA GLU A 403 -16.29 14.52 11.83
C GLU A 403 -14.79 14.62 12.07
N ILE A 404 -13.96 14.04 11.18
CA ILE A 404 -12.50 14.05 11.31
C ILE A 404 -11.92 15.46 11.12
N ILE A 405 -12.45 16.25 10.18
CA ILE A 405 -12.01 17.65 9.98
C ILE A 405 -12.40 18.51 11.19
N GLU A 406 -13.62 18.40 11.71
CA GLU A 406 -14.08 19.13 12.88
C GLU A 406 -13.23 18.79 14.13
N SER A 407 -12.91 17.52 14.32
CA SER A 407 -12.05 17.05 15.42
C SER A 407 -10.62 17.62 15.30
N ILE A 408 -10.00 17.56 14.12
CA ILE A 408 -8.65 18.08 13.90
C ILE A 408 -8.60 19.60 14.12
N GLN A 409 -9.55 20.34 13.56
CA GLN A 409 -9.61 21.79 13.73
C GLN A 409 -9.81 22.22 15.19
N SER A 410 -10.49 21.40 15.99
CA SER A 410 -10.72 21.70 17.40
C SER A 410 -9.54 21.31 18.27
N ASN A 411 -8.98 20.12 18.07
CA ASN A 411 -8.03 19.51 18.99
C ASN A 411 -6.56 19.75 18.59
N HIS A 412 -6.26 19.93 17.28
CA HIS A 412 -4.89 20.06 16.79
C HIS A 412 -4.57 21.45 16.25
N LEU A 413 -5.55 22.17 15.71
CA LEU A 413 -5.34 23.47 15.08
C LEU A 413 -6.03 24.62 15.82
N GLY A 414 -6.60 24.35 17.01
CA GLY A 414 -7.37 25.32 17.78
C GLY A 414 -6.60 26.60 18.11
N GLU A 415 -5.28 26.49 18.40
CA GLU A 415 -4.40 27.61 18.72
C GLU A 415 -4.15 28.53 17.51
N HIS A 416 -4.22 28.01 16.28
CA HIS A 416 -3.94 28.73 15.05
C HIS A 416 -5.16 29.40 14.42
N ARG A 417 -6.37 29.24 14.98
CA ARG A 417 -7.62 29.79 14.42
C ARG A 417 -7.61 31.30 14.19
N GLN A 418 -6.82 32.04 14.97
CA GLN A 418 -6.73 33.51 14.84
C GLN A 418 -5.64 33.96 13.89
N GLU A 419 -4.67 33.11 13.59
CA GLU A 419 -3.48 33.46 12.81
C GLU A 419 -3.58 32.99 11.35
N TRP A 420 -4.29 31.88 11.10
CA TRP A 420 -4.34 31.23 9.78
C TRP A 420 -5.65 31.54 9.06
N SER A 421 -5.58 31.59 7.73
CA SER A 421 -6.79 31.71 6.92
C SER A 421 -7.65 30.46 7.03
N LYS A 422 -8.96 30.60 6.81
CA LYS A 422 -9.90 29.47 6.81
C LYS A 422 -9.46 28.38 5.82
N LYS A 423 -9.00 28.76 4.63
CA LYS A 423 -8.49 27.86 3.59
C LYS A 423 -7.29 27.06 4.10
N GLU A 424 -6.33 27.71 4.73
CA GLU A 424 -5.13 27.07 5.28
C GLU A 424 -5.47 26.09 6.40
N LEU A 425 -6.42 26.42 7.28
CA LEU A 425 -6.92 25.51 8.31
C LEU A 425 -7.58 24.28 7.70
N GLU A 426 -8.40 24.46 6.65
CA GLU A 426 -9.08 23.36 5.96
C GLU A 426 -8.07 22.45 5.24
N GLU A 427 -7.13 22.99 4.49
CA GLU A 427 -6.09 22.24 3.77
C GLU A 427 -5.16 21.48 4.73
N THR A 428 -4.77 22.11 5.84
CA THR A 428 -3.94 21.45 6.86
C THR A 428 -4.71 20.35 7.56
N ALA A 429 -5.97 20.60 7.94
CA ALA A 429 -6.81 19.59 8.55
C ALA A 429 -7.03 18.39 7.63
N GLN A 430 -7.24 18.62 6.33
CA GLN A 430 -7.35 17.55 5.33
C GLN A 430 -6.08 16.71 5.27
N LYS A 431 -4.90 17.31 5.19
CA LYS A 431 -3.62 16.59 5.14
C LYS A 431 -3.39 15.72 6.38
N ILE A 432 -3.75 16.22 7.57
CA ILE A 432 -3.68 15.45 8.82
C ILE A 432 -4.70 14.30 8.79
N ALA A 433 -5.93 14.54 8.33
CA ALA A 433 -6.97 13.52 8.22
C ALA A 433 -6.56 12.39 7.26
N VAL A 434 -6.04 12.74 6.08
CA VAL A 434 -5.55 11.76 5.11
C VAL A 434 -4.39 10.96 5.67
N ALA A 435 -3.47 11.60 6.40
CA ALA A 435 -2.36 10.92 7.07
C ALA A 435 -2.85 9.91 8.12
N ALA A 436 -3.80 10.33 8.97
CA ALA A 436 -4.37 9.44 9.98
C ALA A 436 -5.06 8.22 9.35
N ILE A 437 -5.87 8.43 8.31
CA ILE A 437 -6.59 7.37 7.61
C ILE A 437 -5.62 6.44 6.88
N LYS A 438 -4.76 6.96 5.98
CA LYS A 438 -3.87 6.12 5.17
C LYS A 438 -2.90 5.33 6.05
N TYR A 439 -2.31 5.97 7.06
CA TYR A 439 -1.43 5.28 7.98
C TYR A 439 -2.16 4.19 8.79
N GLY A 440 -3.33 4.52 9.36
CA GLY A 440 -4.15 3.56 10.10
C GLY A 440 -4.56 2.34 9.28
N MET A 441 -4.72 2.51 7.95
CA MET A 441 -5.00 1.41 7.03
C MET A 441 -3.77 0.60 6.63
N LEU A 442 -2.54 1.15 6.76
CA LEU A 442 -1.29 0.57 6.26
C LEU A 442 -0.33 0.07 7.35
N ASN A 443 -0.48 0.49 8.61
CA ASN A 443 0.46 0.14 9.68
C ASN A 443 0.45 -1.35 10.07
N GLN A 444 -0.54 -2.10 9.59
CA GLN A 444 -0.65 -3.55 9.78
C GLN A 444 -0.61 -4.29 8.44
N ASP A 445 -0.20 -5.57 8.50
CA ASP A 445 -0.19 -6.45 7.31
C ASP A 445 -1.61 -6.60 6.74
N SER A 446 -1.70 -6.77 5.41
CA SER A 446 -2.98 -6.84 4.70
C SER A 446 -3.91 -7.95 5.23
N ASN A 447 -3.37 -9.06 5.71
CA ASN A 447 -4.13 -10.20 6.25
C ASN A 447 -4.71 -9.98 7.66
N LYS A 448 -4.34 -8.88 8.34
CA LYS A 448 -4.87 -8.56 9.67
C LYS A 448 -6.09 -7.66 9.56
N GLN A 449 -7.11 -7.96 10.37
CA GLN A 449 -8.30 -7.13 10.50
C GLN A 449 -7.96 -5.81 11.19
N ILE A 450 -8.57 -4.72 10.74
CA ILE A 450 -8.42 -3.40 11.34
C ILE A 450 -9.70 -3.04 12.10
N VAL A 451 -9.56 -2.61 13.35
CA VAL A 451 -10.63 -1.94 14.09
C VAL A 451 -10.47 -0.45 13.86
N PHE A 452 -11.45 0.17 13.21
CA PHE A 452 -11.45 1.60 12.99
C PHE A 452 -11.84 2.35 14.25
N SER A 453 -11.00 3.29 14.67
CA SER A 453 -11.23 4.21 15.79
C SER A 453 -10.67 5.58 15.40
N MET A 454 -11.54 6.56 15.18
CA MET A 454 -11.13 7.91 14.81
C MET A 454 -10.29 8.56 15.92
N ASP A 455 -10.71 8.39 17.17
CA ASP A 455 -10.04 8.99 18.32
C ASP A 455 -8.61 8.46 18.48
N ASP A 456 -8.41 7.13 18.35
CA ASP A 456 -7.08 6.52 18.45
C ASP A 456 -6.15 6.94 17.29
N TRP A 457 -6.69 7.14 16.09
CA TRP A 457 -5.90 7.48 14.91
C TRP A 457 -5.48 8.95 14.86
N LEU A 458 -6.22 9.83 15.56
CA LEU A 458 -5.92 11.26 15.63
C LEU A 458 -4.93 11.64 16.75
N VAL A 459 -4.55 10.72 17.61
CA VAL A 459 -3.59 11.01 18.69
C VAL A 459 -2.23 11.40 18.09
N SER A 460 -1.65 12.51 18.61
CA SER A 460 -0.32 13.03 18.18
C SER A 460 0.86 12.27 18.78
N GLU A 461 0.61 11.17 19.51
CA GLU A 461 1.60 10.30 20.13
C GLU A 461 1.33 8.84 19.74
N GLY A 462 2.34 7.99 19.78
CA GLY A 462 2.19 6.57 19.47
C GLY A 462 2.25 6.26 17.97
N ASP A 463 1.73 5.09 17.59
CA ASP A 463 1.84 4.52 16.23
C ASP A 463 0.69 5.03 15.32
N THR A 464 0.73 6.34 15.00
CA THR A 464 -0.32 7.04 14.24
C THR A 464 0.25 7.85 13.07
N GLY A 465 -0.59 8.09 12.04
CA GLY A 465 -0.22 8.97 10.92
C GLY A 465 -0.05 10.43 11.37
N THR A 466 -0.83 10.87 12.32
CA THR A 466 -0.74 12.19 12.94
C THR A 466 0.64 12.41 13.59
N TYR A 467 1.16 11.39 14.30
CA TYR A 467 2.51 11.44 14.89
C TYR A 467 3.61 11.57 13.83
N LEU A 468 3.50 10.85 12.71
CA LEU A 468 4.49 10.94 11.62
C LEU A 468 4.53 12.35 11.00
N VAL A 469 3.35 12.90 10.72
CA VAL A 469 3.23 14.27 10.19
C VAL A 469 3.77 15.29 11.19
N TYR A 470 3.43 15.16 12.47
CA TYR A 470 3.96 16.01 13.53
C TYR A 470 5.49 15.95 13.61
N ALA A 471 6.08 14.75 13.54
CA ALA A 471 7.53 14.60 13.54
C ALA A 471 8.18 15.34 12.35
N TYR A 472 7.65 15.16 11.14
CA TYR A 472 8.13 15.88 9.95
C TYR A 472 8.04 17.40 10.11
N VAL A 473 6.87 17.94 10.46
CA VAL A 473 6.67 19.38 10.64
C VAL A 473 7.60 19.96 11.71
N ARG A 474 7.81 19.21 12.80
CA ARG A 474 8.76 19.60 13.86
C ARG A 474 10.19 19.73 13.34
N ILE A 475 10.67 18.78 12.54
CA ILE A 475 12.01 18.85 11.95
C ILE A 475 12.13 20.08 11.06
N ARG A 476 11.15 20.29 10.18
CA ARG A 476 11.11 21.46 9.28
C ARG A 476 11.10 22.78 10.06
N SER A 477 10.37 22.83 11.17
CA SER A 477 10.34 24.00 12.05
C SER A 477 11.72 24.28 12.68
N ILE A 478 12.41 23.26 13.16
CA ILE A 478 13.78 23.38 13.71
C ILE A 478 14.73 23.94 12.65
N CYS A 479 14.71 23.36 11.44
CA CYS A 479 15.57 23.83 10.35
C CYS A 479 15.30 25.29 9.98
N ARG A 480 14.03 25.74 10.01
CA ARG A 480 13.65 27.14 9.73
C ARG A 480 14.07 28.12 10.85
N GLN A 481 14.07 27.68 12.11
CA GLN A 481 14.43 28.54 13.25
C GLN A 481 15.93 28.83 13.35
N ILE A 482 16.77 28.04 12.68
CA ILE A 482 18.20 28.24 12.67
C ILE A 482 18.56 29.15 11.49
N SER A 483 19.07 30.35 11.80
CA SER A 483 19.47 31.36 10.81
C SER A 483 20.79 30.98 10.10
N ARG A 484 20.88 29.73 9.63
CA ARG A 484 22.04 29.19 8.92
C ARG A 484 21.54 28.35 7.72
N GLU A 485 22.20 28.52 6.60
CA GLU A 485 21.95 27.68 5.43
C GLU A 485 22.42 26.25 5.68
N VAL A 486 21.62 25.28 5.22
CA VAL A 486 22.02 23.85 5.24
C VAL A 486 23.02 23.63 4.11
N VAL A 487 24.19 23.12 4.42
CA VAL A 487 25.26 22.84 3.46
C VAL A 487 25.67 21.36 3.55
N ALA A 488 26.07 20.79 2.41
CA ALA A 488 26.52 19.38 2.37
C ALA A 488 27.97 19.21 2.85
N ASP A 489 28.79 20.26 2.75
CA ASP A 489 30.21 20.24 3.15
C ASP A 489 30.34 20.52 4.65
N VAL A 490 30.35 19.47 5.45
CA VAL A 490 30.47 19.49 6.91
C VAL A 490 31.46 18.42 7.39
N ASP A 491 31.99 18.57 8.58
CA ASP A 491 32.81 17.53 9.22
C ASP A 491 31.91 16.43 9.79
N PHE A 492 31.79 15.33 9.05
CA PHE A 492 30.97 14.16 9.43
C PHE A 492 31.47 13.45 10.69
N SER A 493 32.75 13.62 11.07
CA SER A 493 33.32 13.01 12.27
C SER A 493 32.69 13.54 13.57
N LEU A 494 32.05 14.71 13.50
CA LEU A 494 31.32 15.34 14.60
C LEU A 494 30.00 14.64 14.94
N LEU A 495 29.43 13.84 14.03
CA LEU A 495 28.21 13.07 14.23
C LEU A 495 28.52 11.74 14.96
N ALA A 496 28.98 11.82 16.20
CA ALA A 496 29.47 10.67 16.96
C ALA A 496 28.47 10.11 17.99
N HIS A 497 27.35 10.79 18.24
CA HIS A 497 26.39 10.36 19.25
C HIS A 497 25.61 9.11 18.78
N PRO A 498 25.35 8.12 19.67
CA PRO A 498 24.64 6.88 19.29
C PRO A 498 23.27 7.10 18.61
N ASN A 499 22.52 8.13 19.03
CA ASN A 499 21.23 8.46 18.42
C ASN A 499 21.38 9.06 17.01
N GLU A 500 22.47 9.82 16.74
CA GLU A 500 22.80 10.30 15.39
C GLU A 500 23.15 9.11 14.49
N LYS A 501 24.01 8.21 14.96
CA LYS A 501 24.36 6.97 14.23
C LYS A 501 23.14 6.12 13.92
N LYS A 502 22.18 6.03 14.84
CA LYS A 502 20.93 5.28 14.62
C LYS A 502 20.08 5.84 13.49
N LEU A 503 19.99 7.18 13.40
CA LEU A 503 19.30 7.84 12.28
C LEU A 503 19.99 7.58 10.94
N LEU A 504 21.32 7.71 10.89
CA LEU A 504 22.13 7.43 9.70
C LEU A 504 21.90 6.00 9.19
N ARG A 505 21.90 5.04 10.11
CA ARG A 505 21.65 3.63 9.78
C ARG A 505 20.26 3.41 9.21
N GLN A 506 19.23 4.03 9.78
CA GLN A 506 17.86 3.90 9.26
C GLN A 506 17.70 4.54 7.87
N MET A 507 18.38 5.67 7.60
CA MET A 507 18.43 6.23 6.26
C MET A 507 19.08 5.28 5.25
N LEU A 508 20.20 4.65 5.59
CA LEU A 508 20.84 3.63 4.75
C LEU A 508 19.96 2.42 4.44
N ASP A 509 19.05 2.08 5.35
CA ASP A 509 18.12 0.97 5.18
C ASP A 509 16.85 1.33 4.39
N PHE A 510 16.62 2.61 4.12
CA PHE A 510 15.37 3.10 3.52
C PHE A 510 15.07 2.41 2.18
N ASN A 511 15.98 2.51 1.21
CA ASN A 511 15.79 1.94 -0.12
C ASN A 511 15.55 0.42 -0.08
N ARG A 512 16.28 -0.29 0.79
CA ARG A 512 16.07 -1.74 1.01
C ARG A 512 14.68 -2.04 1.57
N THR A 513 14.19 -1.21 2.49
CA THR A 513 12.85 -1.38 3.06
C THR A 513 11.78 -1.11 2.01
N VAL A 514 11.93 -0.07 1.19
CA VAL A 514 11.01 0.22 0.09
C VAL A 514 11.00 -0.92 -0.93
N PHE A 515 12.18 -1.42 -1.32
CA PHE A 515 12.29 -2.57 -2.23
C PHE A 515 11.56 -3.80 -1.68
N LYS A 516 11.83 -4.19 -0.42
CA LYS A 516 11.15 -5.31 0.23
C LYS A 516 9.64 -5.11 0.37
N SER A 517 9.20 -3.88 0.60
CA SER A 517 7.77 -3.55 0.67
C SER A 517 7.06 -3.83 -0.65
N GLY A 518 7.71 -3.57 -1.78
CA GLY A 518 7.20 -3.91 -3.11
C GLY A 518 7.25 -5.42 -3.39
N GLU A 519 8.40 -6.05 -3.20
CA GLU A 519 8.60 -7.49 -3.43
C GLU A 519 7.61 -8.37 -2.67
N GLN A 520 7.31 -7.98 -1.42
CA GLN A 520 6.41 -8.73 -0.54
C GLN A 520 4.96 -8.23 -0.58
N TYR A 521 4.66 -7.21 -1.38
CA TYR A 521 3.34 -6.54 -1.39
C TYR A 521 2.90 -6.07 0.01
N ARG A 522 3.85 -5.55 0.81
CA ARG A 522 3.64 -5.20 2.23
C ARG A 522 4.05 -3.76 2.54
N PRO A 523 3.21 -2.76 2.19
CA PRO A 523 3.45 -1.36 2.58
C PRO A 523 3.62 -1.17 4.10
N SER A 524 3.09 -2.09 4.91
CA SER A 524 3.26 -2.10 6.37
C SER A 524 4.71 -2.13 6.84
N LEU A 525 5.63 -2.68 6.04
CA LEU A 525 7.06 -2.66 6.36
C LEU A 525 7.62 -1.24 6.33
N LEU A 526 7.25 -0.47 5.31
CA LEU A 526 7.63 0.94 5.19
C LEU A 526 6.95 1.79 6.27
N ALA A 527 5.64 1.61 6.48
CA ALA A 527 4.90 2.33 7.51
C ALA A 527 5.54 2.15 8.91
N ARG A 528 5.88 0.93 9.27
CA ARG A 528 6.57 0.63 10.54
C ARG A 528 7.96 1.26 10.61
N MET A 529 8.72 1.22 9.51
CA MET A 529 10.03 1.87 9.46
C MET A 529 9.89 3.37 9.72
N LEU A 530 8.93 4.06 9.10
CA LEU A 530 8.70 5.50 9.29
C LEU A 530 8.34 5.83 10.74
N TYR A 531 7.54 5.01 11.39
CA TYR A 531 7.22 5.17 12.80
C TYR A 531 8.47 5.06 13.69
N GLU A 532 9.26 3.99 13.54
CA GLU A 532 10.49 3.83 14.31
C GLU A 532 11.52 4.94 14.01
N PHE A 533 11.60 5.41 12.76
CA PHE A 533 12.47 6.52 12.38
C PHE A 533 12.06 7.83 13.04
N SER A 534 10.76 8.14 13.06
CA SER A 534 10.21 9.32 13.74
C SER A 534 10.44 9.28 15.26
N LYS A 535 10.34 8.11 15.86
CA LYS A 535 10.59 7.87 17.28
C LYS A 535 12.07 8.03 17.62
N ASP A 536 12.96 7.53 16.77
CA ASP A 536 14.40 7.70 16.95
C ASP A 536 14.85 9.14 16.70
N PHE A 537 14.21 9.84 15.75
CA PHE A 537 14.39 11.29 15.61
C PHE A 537 13.99 12.02 16.91
N SER A 538 12.85 11.69 17.51
CA SER A 538 12.42 12.32 18.77
C SER A 538 13.44 12.11 19.91
N ARG A 539 14.09 10.95 19.97
CA ARG A 539 15.19 10.69 20.92
C ARG A 539 16.43 11.50 20.59
N ALA A 540 16.83 11.54 19.32
CA ALA A 540 17.97 12.33 18.87
C ALA A 540 17.75 13.84 19.12
N TYR A 541 16.55 14.34 18.86
CA TYR A 541 16.20 15.73 19.14
C TYR A 541 16.42 16.14 20.61
N ASN A 542 16.06 15.26 21.54
CA ASN A 542 16.21 15.51 22.97
C ASN A 542 17.66 15.43 23.46
N THR A 543 18.54 14.70 22.76
CA THR A 543 19.93 14.47 23.18
C THR A 543 20.96 15.18 22.32
N CYS A 544 20.65 15.48 21.07
CA CYS A 544 21.55 16.04 20.06
C CYS A 544 20.99 17.38 19.57
N SER A 545 20.88 18.38 20.46
CA SER A 545 20.33 19.69 20.11
C SER A 545 21.12 20.34 18.99
N VAL A 546 20.43 20.81 17.94
CA VAL A 546 21.02 21.65 16.89
C VAL A 546 21.22 23.07 17.41
N LYS A 547 20.21 23.64 18.10
CA LYS A 547 20.24 25.02 18.60
C LYS A 547 21.33 25.25 19.67
N HIS A 548 21.56 24.25 20.49
CA HIS A 548 22.53 24.32 21.62
C HIS A 548 23.73 23.40 21.38
N ALA A 549 24.16 23.24 20.12
CA ALA A 549 25.37 22.51 19.79
C ALA A 549 26.61 23.27 20.37
N GLU A 550 27.60 22.50 20.84
CA GLU A 550 28.78 23.03 21.50
C GLU A 550 29.66 23.90 20.59
N THR A 551 29.62 23.63 19.27
CA THR A 551 30.38 24.38 18.26
C THR A 551 29.49 24.64 17.04
N GLU A 552 29.83 25.70 16.27
CA GLU A 552 29.16 25.99 15.01
C GLU A 552 29.33 24.88 13.96
N MET A 553 30.45 24.17 13.98
CA MET A 553 30.71 23.04 13.09
C MET A 553 29.78 21.87 13.40
N LEU A 554 29.62 21.53 14.68
CA LEU A 554 28.69 20.50 15.13
C LEU A 554 27.23 20.90 14.84
N GLN A 555 26.89 22.19 15.01
CA GLN A 555 25.58 22.72 14.65
C GLN A 555 25.29 22.50 13.17
N ALA A 556 26.25 22.80 12.28
CA ALA A 556 26.11 22.58 10.84
C ALA A 556 25.90 21.12 10.48
N ALA A 557 26.71 20.22 11.06
CA ALA A 557 26.60 18.78 10.81
C ALA A 557 25.24 18.22 11.28
N ARG A 558 24.77 18.61 12.47
CA ARG A 558 23.44 18.23 12.97
C ARG A 558 22.30 18.81 12.17
N LEU A 559 22.44 20.05 11.70
CA LEU A 559 21.43 20.69 10.84
C LEU A 559 21.29 19.94 9.51
N LEU A 560 22.39 19.56 8.88
CA LEU A 560 22.38 18.71 7.69
C LEU A 560 21.73 17.34 7.99
N LEU A 561 22.10 16.68 9.08
CA LEU A 561 21.51 15.39 9.48
C LEU A 561 19.98 15.51 9.63
N PHE A 562 19.48 16.51 10.36
CA PHE A 562 18.05 16.69 10.58
C PHE A 562 17.31 17.06 9.30
N HIS A 563 17.93 17.90 8.44
CA HIS A 563 17.37 18.16 7.11
C HIS A 563 17.21 16.84 6.31
N CYS A 564 18.24 16.00 6.26
CA CYS A 564 18.18 14.71 5.57
C CYS A 564 17.18 13.73 6.20
N VAL A 565 16.98 13.78 7.52
CA VAL A 565 15.91 13.04 8.20
C VAL A 565 14.54 13.50 7.71
N ALA A 566 14.32 14.83 7.56
CA ALA A 566 13.06 15.35 7.05
C ALA A 566 12.80 14.90 5.59
N GLU A 567 13.82 14.96 4.73
CA GLU A 567 13.69 14.54 3.32
C GLU A 567 13.38 13.02 3.22
N THR A 568 14.05 12.20 4.04
CA THR A 568 13.79 10.75 4.08
C THR A 568 12.37 10.43 4.58
N LEU A 569 11.90 11.15 5.63
CA LEU A 569 10.52 11.02 6.10
C LEU A 569 9.53 11.47 5.04
N LEU A 570 9.77 12.58 4.37
CA LEU A 570 8.92 13.11 3.30
C LEU A 570 8.77 12.09 2.17
N GLN A 571 9.89 11.55 1.70
CA GLN A 571 9.87 10.52 0.66
C GLN A 571 9.09 9.27 1.10
N GLY A 572 9.32 8.79 2.32
CA GLY A 572 8.60 7.65 2.85
C GLY A 572 7.09 7.89 3.04
N LEU A 573 6.72 9.09 3.50
CA LEU A 573 5.33 9.50 3.62
C LEU A 573 4.64 9.53 2.25
N HIS A 574 5.30 10.08 1.22
CA HIS A 574 4.77 10.09 -0.15
C HIS A 574 4.56 8.67 -0.69
N LEU A 575 5.44 7.72 -0.37
CA LEU A 575 5.31 6.32 -0.80
C LEU A 575 4.14 5.59 -0.13
N ILE A 576 3.71 6.04 1.04
CA ILE A 576 2.46 5.54 1.66
C ILE A 576 1.27 6.47 1.41
N GLY A 577 1.38 7.36 0.41
CA GLY A 577 0.31 8.23 -0.06
C GLY A 577 -0.03 9.41 0.87
N ILE A 578 0.91 9.84 1.71
CA ILE A 578 0.72 10.93 2.66
C ILE A 578 1.52 12.16 2.22
N SER A 579 0.82 13.29 2.02
CA SER A 579 1.40 14.60 1.72
C SER A 579 1.33 15.48 2.97
N PRO A 580 2.43 15.61 3.76
CA PRO A 580 2.38 16.34 5.03
C PRO A 580 2.20 17.86 4.79
N PRO A 581 1.60 18.61 5.75
CA PRO A 581 1.54 20.05 5.69
C PRO A 581 2.91 20.69 5.98
N GLU A 582 3.08 21.95 5.59
CA GLU A 582 4.29 22.73 5.88
C GLU A 582 4.42 23.12 7.37
N ARG A 583 3.29 23.27 8.05
CA ARG A 583 3.20 23.62 9.46
C ARG A 583 1.92 23.05 10.10
N MET A 584 2.00 22.87 11.38
CA MET A 584 0.91 22.27 12.17
C MET A 584 0.89 22.88 13.56
#